data_7dfe2904bcd24f6656c5e8c55801201f
#
_entry.id   7dfe2904bcd24f6656c5e8c55801201f
#
_cell.length_a   1.000
_cell.length_b   1.000
_cell.length_c   1.000
_cell.angle_alpha   90.00
_cell.angle_beta   90.00
_cell.angle_gamma   90.00
#
_symmetry.space_group_name_H-M   'P 1'
#
loop_
_entity.id
_entity.type
_entity.pdbx_description
1 polymer ?
#
loop_
_entity_poly.entity_id
_entity_poly.type
_entity_poly.pdbx_seq_one_letter_code
_entity_poly.pdbx_strand_id
1 'polypeptide(L)'
;SPFDTRLRLGRSQTRKESIIYFQLDFSEGIDRQALFHILSFISETKNTEVIFGAFSASQEQMEEVESLVNEIIKTQIDTDSLEKGIDYGRAENPLEENGEKELRFQFVNMNDDLDLIKTLEFVRLIVDLNKQPHLYTQIAGISAGIPQINQVETVYVEHLKNGYLISDVTEFSKAAHYYLDMLKEWNQALVYSIDKIKEHTGQRFLDKLHQWIEEVTDVKG
;
A
#
# COMPACT_ATOMS: atom_id res chain seq x y z
N SER A 1 15.01 14.50 -2.24
CA SER A 1 14.78 13.86 -0.94
C SER A 1 13.54 12.97 -1.05
N PRO A 2 13.56 11.70 -0.63
CA PRO A 2 12.38 10.85 -0.59
C PRO A 2 11.26 11.41 0.31
N PHE A 3 11.54 12.50 1.00
CA PHE A 3 10.65 13.19 1.92
C PHE A 3 10.09 14.50 1.36
N ASP A 4 9.81 14.59 0.06
CA ASP A 4 9.19 15.79 -0.50
C ASP A 4 7.71 15.88 -0.09
N THR A 5 7.45 16.73 0.90
CA THR A 5 6.10 16.96 1.45
C THR A 5 5.16 17.69 0.48
N ARG A 6 5.65 18.24 -0.62
CA ARG A 6 4.85 18.97 -1.61
C ARG A 6 3.90 18.08 -2.39
N LEU A 7 4.22 16.79 -2.52
CA LEU A 7 3.37 15.79 -3.17
C LEU A 7 2.04 15.53 -2.44
N ARG A 8 1.91 15.98 -1.19
CA ARG A 8 0.76 15.68 -0.32
C ARG A 8 -0.41 16.63 -0.47
N LEU A 9 -0.14 17.90 -0.78
CA LEU A 9 -1.15 18.95 -0.79
C LEU A 9 -2.12 18.87 -1.97
N GLY A 10 -1.77 18.13 -3.03
CA GLY A 10 -2.63 17.93 -4.21
C GLY A 10 -3.50 16.68 -4.16
N ARG A 11 -3.31 15.80 -3.17
CA ARG A 11 -4.09 14.55 -3.04
C ARG A 11 -5.43 14.82 -2.38
N SER A 12 -6.22 15.66 -3.00
CA SER A 12 -7.49 15.99 -2.44
C SER A 12 -8.47 14.85 -2.63
N GLN A 13 -9.22 14.66 -1.63
CA GLN A 13 -10.46 14.02 -1.26
C GLN A 13 -11.54 13.88 -2.36
N THR A 14 -11.25 14.15 -3.63
CA THR A 14 -12.24 14.23 -4.70
C THR A 14 -12.30 13.00 -5.61
N ARG A 15 -11.42 12.01 -5.43
CA ARG A 15 -11.46 10.79 -6.24
C ARG A 15 -12.58 9.86 -5.78
N LYS A 16 -13.45 9.53 -6.70
CA LYS A 16 -14.49 8.50 -6.53
C LYS A 16 -13.91 7.08 -6.51
N GLU A 17 -12.67 6.90 -6.99
CA GLU A 17 -12.00 5.61 -7.09
C GLU A 17 -10.96 5.44 -5.99
N SER A 18 -10.90 4.25 -5.42
CA SER A 18 -9.92 3.88 -4.39
C SER A 18 -8.89 2.93 -4.99
N ILE A 19 -7.63 3.36 -5.02
CA ILE A 19 -6.52 2.50 -5.46
C ILE A 19 -5.81 1.95 -4.24
N ILE A 20 -5.70 0.62 -4.16
CA ILE A 20 -4.96 -0.12 -3.15
C ILE A 20 -3.65 -0.58 -3.79
N TYR A 21 -2.52 -0.33 -3.14
CA TYR A 21 -1.25 -0.94 -3.50
C TYR A 21 -0.99 -2.14 -2.59
N PHE A 22 -0.76 -3.30 -3.17
CA PHE A 22 -0.40 -4.52 -2.45
C PHE A 22 1.06 -4.88 -2.73
N GLN A 23 1.88 -4.91 -1.67
CA GLN A 23 3.28 -5.27 -1.75
C GLN A 23 3.46 -6.78 -1.85
N LEU A 24 3.99 -7.24 -2.97
CA LEU A 24 4.41 -8.63 -3.17
C LEU A 24 5.83 -8.85 -2.62
N ASP A 25 6.04 -9.99 -1.96
CA ASP A 25 7.35 -10.49 -1.57
C ASP A 25 7.46 -11.97 -1.98
N PHE A 26 8.47 -12.28 -2.76
CA PHE A 26 8.73 -13.63 -3.24
C PHE A 26 9.70 -14.43 -2.36
N SER A 27 10.23 -13.83 -1.31
CA SER A 27 11.23 -14.47 -0.43
C SER A 27 10.67 -15.65 0.36
N GLU A 28 9.40 -15.61 0.73
CA GLU A 28 8.69 -16.66 1.46
C GLU A 28 7.57 -17.34 0.64
N GLY A 29 7.46 -17.00 -0.64
CA GLY A 29 6.35 -17.40 -1.50
C GLY A 29 5.14 -16.48 -1.37
N ILE A 30 4.20 -16.64 -2.30
CA ILE A 30 3.01 -15.78 -2.37
C ILE A 30 1.92 -16.31 -1.42
N ASP A 31 1.44 -15.45 -0.54
CA ASP A 31 0.30 -15.78 0.34
C ASP A 31 -1.02 -15.80 -0.45
N ARG A 32 -1.45 -17.00 -0.82
CA ARG A 32 -2.70 -17.22 -1.54
C ARG A 32 -3.93 -16.71 -0.77
N GLN A 33 -3.95 -16.81 0.55
CA GLN A 33 -5.09 -16.33 1.34
C GLN A 33 -5.15 -14.80 1.34
N ALA A 34 -4.02 -14.13 1.44
CA ALA A 34 -3.95 -12.68 1.33
C ALA A 34 -4.48 -12.20 -0.03
N LEU A 35 -4.05 -12.84 -1.13
CA LEU A 35 -4.57 -12.53 -2.47
C LEU A 35 -6.09 -12.75 -2.55
N PHE A 36 -6.58 -13.87 -2.02
CA PHE A 36 -8.03 -14.16 -2.01
C PHE A 36 -8.82 -13.07 -1.28
N HIS A 37 -8.42 -12.67 -0.08
CA HIS A 37 -9.14 -11.65 0.68
C HIS A 37 -9.12 -10.27 0.00
N ILE A 38 -8.01 -9.91 -0.65
CA ILE A 38 -7.93 -8.67 -1.43
C ILE A 38 -8.84 -8.72 -2.65
N LEU A 39 -8.80 -9.80 -3.42
CA LEU A 39 -9.63 -9.98 -4.61
C LEU A 39 -11.12 -10.02 -4.25
N SER A 40 -11.48 -10.71 -3.16
CA SER A 40 -12.85 -10.70 -2.63
C SER A 40 -13.31 -9.29 -2.26
N PHE A 41 -12.46 -8.53 -1.57
CA PHE A 41 -12.77 -7.15 -1.20
C PHE A 41 -13.04 -6.26 -2.42
N ILE A 42 -12.18 -6.31 -3.45
CA ILE A 42 -12.40 -5.50 -4.67
C ILE A 42 -13.59 -5.98 -5.49
N SER A 43 -13.96 -7.27 -5.41
CA SER A 43 -15.17 -7.78 -6.06
C SER A 43 -16.46 -7.27 -5.41
N GLU A 44 -16.43 -7.02 -4.11
CA GLU A 44 -17.55 -6.52 -3.33
C GLU A 44 -17.67 -5.00 -3.35
N THR A 45 -16.55 -4.30 -3.56
CA THR A 45 -16.47 -2.83 -3.51
C THR A 45 -16.53 -2.23 -4.90
N LYS A 46 -17.33 -1.16 -5.06
CA LYS A 46 -17.39 -0.42 -6.32
C LYS A 46 -16.22 0.57 -6.41
N ASN A 47 -15.68 0.72 -7.61
CA ASN A 47 -14.64 1.70 -7.91
C ASN A 47 -13.36 1.51 -7.08
N THR A 48 -13.01 0.26 -6.77
CA THR A 48 -11.76 -0.09 -6.13
C THR A 48 -10.87 -0.85 -7.12
N GLU A 49 -9.61 -0.44 -7.20
CA GLU A 49 -8.57 -1.04 -8.03
C GLU A 49 -7.44 -1.50 -7.13
N VAL A 50 -6.74 -2.59 -7.51
CA VAL A 50 -5.52 -3.02 -6.82
C VAL A 50 -4.32 -3.03 -7.76
N ILE A 51 -3.19 -2.51 -7.26
CA ILE A 51 -1.88 -2.60 -7.89
C ILE A 51 -1.07 -3.62 -7.10
N PHE A 52 -0.75 -4.75 -7.72
CA PHE A 52 0.19 -5.73 -7.18
C PHE A 52 1.61 -5.30 -7.56
N GLY A 53 2.37 -4.81 -6.58
CA GLY A 53 3.70 -4.28 -6.80
C GLY A 53 4.81 -5.17 -6.25
N ALA A 54 5.85 -5.37 -7.04
CA ALA A 54 7.06 -6.10 -6.66
C ALA A 54 8.30 -5.27 -6.97
N PHE A 55 9.43 -5.59 -6.33
CA PHE A 55 10.73 -5.01 -6.62
C PHE A 55 11.65 -6.04 -7.24
N SER A 56 12.18 -5.73 -8.42
CA SER A 56 13.19 -6.55 -9.12
C SER A 56 12.83 -8.04 -9.21
N ALA A 57 11.54 -8.32 -9.34
CA ALA A 57 11.05 -9.68 -9.51
C ALA A 57 11.45 -10.22 -10.90
N SER A 58 11.69 -11.52 -10.98
CA SER A 58 11.90 -12.16 -12.29
C SER A 58 10.58 -12.21 -13.07
N GLN A 59 10.66 -12.36 -14.38
CA GLN A 59 9.48 -12.54 -15.21
C GLN A 59 8.68 -13.78 -14.79
N GLU A 60 9.36 -14.87 -14.44
CA GLU A 60 8.72 -16.10 -13.96
C GLU A 60 7.91 -15.88 -12.68
N GLN A 61 8.44 -15.09 -11.72
CA GLN A 61 7.74 -14.73 -10.48
C GLN A 61 6.49 -13.89 -10.76
N MET A 62 6.57 -12.95 -11.68
CA MET A 62 5.41 -12.14 -12.05
C MET A 62 4.32 -12.98 -12.75
N GLU A 63 4.72 -13.86 -13.67
CA GLU A 63 3.80 -14.80 -14.36
C GLU A 63 3.14 -15.78 -13.36
N GLU A 64 3.86 -16.24 -12.34
CA GLU A 64 3.32 -17.09 -11.27
C GLU A 64 2.20 -16.37 -10.50
N VAL A 65 2.44 -15.14 -10.09
CA VAL A 65 1.42 -14.33 -9.38
C VAL A 65 0.20 -14.08 -10.27
N GLU A 66 0.40 -13.69 -11.52
CA GLU A 66 -0.69 -13.48 -12.47
C GLU A 66 -1.53 -14.75 -12.65
N SER A 67 -0.87 -15.89 -12.79
CA SER A 67 -1.53 -17.19 -12.91
C SER A 67 -2.34 -17.53 -11.65
N LEU A 68 -1.77 -17.27 -10.47
CA LEU A 68 -2.43 -17.51 -9.19
C LEU A 68 -3.64 -16.59 -8.98
N VAL A 69 -3.54 -15.31 -9.30
CA VAL A 69 -4.66 -14.37 -9.25
C VAL A 69 -5.79 -14.82 -10.16
N ASN A 70 -5.47 -15.19 -11.41
CA ASN A 70 -6.46 -15.70 -12.36
C ASN A 70 -7.13 -17.01 -11.89
N GLU A 71 -6.36 -17.90 -11.26
CA GLU A 71 -6.91 -19.13 -10.67
C GLU A 71 -7.90 -18.82 -9.54
N ILE A 72 -7.53 -17.92 -8.63
CA ILE A 72 -8.39 -17.50 -7.51
C ILE A 72 -9.70 -16.90 -8.04
N ILE A 73 -9.62 -16.00 -9.01
CA ILE A 73 -10.79 -15.37 -9.62
C ILE A 73 -11.71 -16.45 -10.20
N LYS A 74 -11.17 -17.38 -10.97
CA LYS A 74 -11.97 -18.43 -11.63
C LYS A 74 -12.61 -19.45 -10.67
N THR A 75 -11.99 -19.71 -9.52
CA THR A 75 -12.36 -20.84 -8.66
C THR A 75 -13.04 -20.44 -7.36
N GLN A 76 -12.82 -19.21 -6.88
CA GLN A 76 -13.18 -18.80 -5.52
C GLN A 76 -13.99 -17.50 -5.46
N ILE A 77 -13.88 -16.66 -6.48
CA ILE A 77 -14.70 -15.45 -6.55
C ILE A 77 -15.90 -15.76 -7.44
N ASP A 78 -17.09 -15.54 -6.88
CA ASP A 78 -18.33 -15.79 -7.60
C ASP A 78 -18.41 -14.86 -8.81
N THR A 79 -18.17 -15.45 -9.99
CA THR A 79 -17.99 -14.73 -11.25
C THR A 79 -19.29 -14.57 -12.04
N ASP A 80 -20.44 -14.94 -11.51
CA ASP A 80 -21.73 -14.66 -12.19
C ASP A 80 -21.92 -13.16 -12.48
N SER A 81 -21.08 -12.33 -11.84
CA SER A 81 -20.96 -10.89 -12.09
C SER A 81 -19.78 -10.48 -12.99
N LEU A 82 -18.92 -11.42 -13.42
CA LEU A 82 -17.59 -11.13 -13.97
C LEU A 82 -17.37 -11.67 -15.41
N GLU A 83 -18.42 -12.13 -16.09
CA GLU A 83 -18.26 -12.80 -17.37
C GLU A 83 -17.78 -11.94 -18.55
N LYS A 84 -17.39 -10.68 -18.34
CA LYS A 84 -16.81 -9.85 -19.42
C LYS A 84 -15.67 -8.98 -18.93
N GLY A 85 -14.47 -9.32 -19.36
CA GLY A 85 -13.37 -8.38 -19.50
C GLY A 85 -12.34 -8.35 -18.40
N ILE A 86 -11.41 -9.29 -18.42
CA ILE A 86 -10.08 -9.07 -17.82
C ILE A 86 -9.28 -8.32 -18.89
N ASP A 87 -9.13 -7.01 -18.75
CA ASP A 87 -8.27 -6.22 -19.61
C ASP A 87 -6.85 -6.21 -19.04
N TYR A 88 -5.94 -6.89 -19.74
CA TYR A 88 -4.53 -6.92 -19.43
C TYR A 88 -3.84 -5.64 -19.95
N GLY A 89 -3.72 -4.66 -19.08
CA GLY A 89 -2.71 -3.62 -19.19
C GLY A 89 -2.76 -2.72 -20.42
N ARG A 90 -3.40 -1.61 -20.29
CA ARG A 90 -3.01 -0.27 -20.69
C ARG A 90 -4.09 0.71 -20.27
N ALA A 91 -3.69 1.73 -19.55
CA ALA A 91 -4.57 2.84 -19.24
C ALA A 91 -4.97 3.56 -20.55
N GLU A 92 -6.05 3.13 -21.19
CA GLU A 92 -6.73 3.90 -22.23
C GLU A 92 -8.23 3.84 -21.99
N ASN A 93 -8.75 4.95 -21.45
CA ASN A 93 -10.14 5.41 -21.36
C ASN A 93 -11.20 4.52 -20.72
N PRO A 94 -11.66 4.93 -19.55
CA PRO A 94 -12.87 4.39 -18.93
C PRO A 94 -14.07 5.22 -19.33
N LEU A 95 -14.81 4.85 -20.34
CA LEU A 95 -16.19 5.33 -20.57
C LEU A 95 -16.95 4.26 -21.36
N GLU A 96 -17.49 3.27 -20.68
CA GLU A 96 -18.70 2.60 -21.12
C GLU A 96 -19.63 2.34 -19.94
N GLU A 97 -20.77 3.00 -19.96
CA GLU A 97 -21.91 2.84 -19.07
C GLU A 97 -22.62 1.51 -19.38
N ASN A 98 -22.16 0.42 -18.82
CA ASN A 98 -23.01 -0.76 -18.68
C ASN A 98 -22.63 -1.46 -17.38
N GLY A 99 -23.58 -1.57 -16.48
CA GLY A 99 -23.53 -1.90 -15.06
C GLY A 99 -22.90 -3.23 -14.64
N GLU A 100 -21.87 -3.71 -15.30
CA GLU A 100 -21.13 -4.91 -14.94
C GLU A 100 -19.94 -4.53 -14.06
N LYS A 101 -19.80 -5.21 -12.93
CA LYS A 101 -18.65 -5.04 -12.02
C LYS A 101 -17.41 -5.68 -12.64
N GLU A 102 -16.52 -4.86 -13.17
CA GLU A 102 -15.22 -5.29 -13.64
C GLU A 102 -14.21 -5.25 -12.48
N LEU A 103 -13.51 -6.36 -12.24
CA LEU A 103 -12.37 -6.38 -11.32
C LEU A 103 -11.20 -5.63 -11.98
N ARG A 104 -10.76 -4.56 -11.31
CA ARG A 104 -9.63 -3.77 -11.81
C ARG A 104 -8.39 -4.09 -11.00
N PHE A 105 -7.40 -4.65 -11.67
CA PHE A 105 -6.08 -4.86 -11.08
C PHE A 105 -4.99 -4.74 -12.12
N GLN A 106 -3.79 -4.42 -11.67
CA GLN A 106 -2.59 -4.36 -12.49
C GLN A 106 -1.38 -4.89 -11.73
N PHE A 107 -0.39 -5.40 -12.46
CA PHE A 107 0.88 -5.86 -11.91
C PHE A 107 1.98 -4.88 -12.30
N VAL A 108 2.80 -4.50 -11.32
CA VAL A 108 3.92 -3.56 -11.54
C VAL A 108 5.18 -4.15 -10.94
N ASN A 109 6.20 -4.35 -11.78
CA ASN A 109 7.53 -4.73 -11.33
C ASN A 109 8.42 -3.48 -11.34
N MET A 110 8.84 -3.03 -10.19
CA MET A 110 9.61 -1.80 -10.00
C MET A 110 11.11 -2.11 -9.98
N ASN A 111 11.90 -1.24 -10.59
CA ASN A 111 13.34 -1.37 -10.61
C ASN A 111 14.03 -0.46 -9.61
N ASP A 112 13.38 0.61 -9.20
CA ASP A 112 13.93 1.59 -8.27
C ASP A 112 12.84 2.32 -7.45
N ASP A 113 13.30 3.15 -6.50
CA ASP A 113 12.43 3.93 -5.61
C ASP A 113 11.59 4.97 -6.36
N LEU A 114 12.02 5.43 -7.52
CA LEU A 114 11.30 6.42 -8.31
C LEU A 114 10.04 5.80 -8.94
N ASP A 115 10.14 4.56 -9.38
CA ASP A 115 9.01 3.80 -9.90
C ASP A 115 7.96 3.58 -8.80
N LEU A 116 8.39 3.26 -7.57
CA LEU A 116 7.50 3.17 -6.43
C LEU A 116 6.78 4.50 -6.15
N ILE A 117 7.50 5.61 -6.11
CA ILE A 117 6.92 6.94 -5.86
C ILE A 117 5.86 7.30 -6.90
N LYS A 118 6.12 7.01 -8.18
CA LYS A 118 5.16 7.22 -9.26
C LYS A 118 3.93 6.32 -9.10
N THR A 119 4.15 5.04 -8.80
CA THR A 119 3.08 4.06 -8.58
C THR A 119 2.18 4.50 -7.41
N LEU A 120 2.77 5.01 -6.33
CA LEU A 120 2.02 5.46 -5.15
C LEU A 120 1.31 6.82 -5.33
N GLU A 121 1.49 7.51 -6.44
CA GLU A 121 0.93 8.86 -6.65
C GLU A 121 -0.58 8.92 -6.43
N PHE A 122 -1.31 7.90 -6.85
CA PHE A 122 -2.78 7.84 -6.77
C PHE A 122 -3.30 6.83 -5.74
N VAL A 123 -2.41 6.12 -5.06
CA VAL A 123 -2.75 5.10 -4.07
C VAL A 123 -3.35 5.74 -2.82
N ARG A 124 -4.43 5.14 -2.32
CA ARG A 124 -5.11 5.56 -1.09
C ARG A 124 -4.83 4.67 0.10
N LEU A 125 -4.40 3.44 -0.14
CA LEU A 125 -4.11 2.46 0.89
C LEU A 125 -2.96 1.57 0.44
N ILE A 126 -1.97 1.39 1.30
CA ILE A 126 -0.89 0.41 1.09
C ILE A 126 -1.19 -0.82 1.94
N VAL A 127 -0.95 -1.99 1.38
CA VAL A 127 -1.08 -3.29 2.05
C VAL A 127 0.23 -4.03 1.93
N ASP A 128 0.84 -4.33 3.07
CA ASP A 128 2.08 -5.11 3.15
C ASP A 128 1.91 -6.16 4.25
N LEU A 129 1.49 -7.35 3.86
CA LEU A 129 1.21 -8.47 4.76
C LEU A 129 2.41 -9.41 4.93
N ASN A 130 3.57 -8.99 4.49
CA ASN A 130 4.81 -9.75 4.62
C ASN A 130 5.29 -9.77 6.09
N LYS A 131 5.90 -10.86 6.51
CA LYS A 131 6.49 -10.96 7.87
C LYS A 131 7.60 -9.92 8.10
N GLN A 132 8.27 -9.54 7.03
CA GLN A 132 9.21 -8.43 7.01
C GLN A 132 8.71 -7.38 6.03
N PRO A 133 7.92 -6.40 6.51
CA PRO A 133 7.37 -5.36 5.66
C PRO A 133 8.46 -4.59 4.90
N HIS A 134 8.21 -4.32 3.63
CA HIS A 134 9.19 -3.71 2.74
C HIS A 134 9.53 -2.27 3.17
N LEU A 135 10.76 -2.04 3.58
CA LEU A 135 11.21 -0.78 4.18
C LEU A 135 10.92 0.45 3.32
N TYR A 136 11.27 0.39 2.04
CA TYR A 136 11.07 1.53 1.13
C TYR A 136 9.59 1.84 0.90
N THR A 137 8.74 0.81 0.84
CA THR A 137 7.28 0.97 0.72
C THR A 137 6.71 1.66 1.96
N GLN A 138 7.16 1.29 3.16
CA GLN A 138 6.75 1.95 4.40
C GLN A 138 7.15 3.43 4.41
N ILE A 139 8.42 3.73 4.10
CA ILE A 139 8.94 5.10 4.07
C ILE A 139 8.22 5.93 3.00
N ALA A 140 8.02 5.39 1.80
CA ALA A 140 7.31 6.06 0.73
C ALA A 140 5.83 6.30 1.12
N GLY A 141 5.19 5.33 1.76
CA GLY A 141 3.83 5.43 2.27
C GLY A 141 3.66 6.56 3.28
N ILE A 142 4.50 6.61 4.34
CA ILE A 142 4.44 7.71 5.31
C ILE A 142 4.82 9.05 4.65
N SER A 143 5.75 9.05 3.69
CA SER A 143 6.15 10.26 2.95
C SER A 143 5.00 10.80 2.09
N ALA A 144 4.20 9.91 1.52
CA ALA A 144 3.00 10.26 0.78
C ALA A 144 1.77 10.49 1.67
N GLY A 145 1.86 10.19 2.97
CA GLY A 145 0.74 10.29 3.91
C GLY A 145 -0.34 9.23 3.68
N ILE A 146 0.02 8.09 3.09
CA ILE A 146 -0.90 7.00 2.78
C ILE A 146 -0.94 6.04 3.99
N PRO A 147 -2.13 5.71 4.54
CA PRO A 147 -2.24 4.70 5.57
C PRO A 147 -1.83 3.32 5.07
N GLN A 148 -1.36 2.47 5.98
CA GLN A 148 -0.84 1.16 5.65
C GLN A 148 -1.53 0.06 6.46
N ILE A 149 -1.80 -1.09 5.85
CA ILE A 149 -2.25 -2.31 6.54
C ILE A 149 -1.08 -3.29 6.57
N ASN A 150 -0.67 -3.69 7.77
CA ASN A 150 0.44 -4.59 8.01
C ASN A 150 0.04 -5.69 8.99
N GLN A 151 0.78 -6.80 9.02
CA GLN A 151 0.69 -7.81 10.09
C GLN A 151 1.66 -7.54 11.24
N VAL A 152 2.69 -6.75 10.98
CA VAL A 152 3.76 -6.48 11.95
C VAL A 152 3.88 -4.98 12.19
N GLU A 153 3.95 -4.59 13.45
CA GLU A 153 4.26 -3.22 13.85
C GLU A 153 5.73 -2.91 13.57
N THR A 154 5.98 -1.71 13.06
CA THR A 154 7.32 -1.24 12.76
C THR A 154 7.55 0.15 13.33
N VAL A 155 8.78 0.64 13.26
CA VAL A 155 9.08 2.03 13.66
C VAL A 155 8.38 3.08 12.79
N TYR A 156 7.90 2.69 11.60
CA TYR A 156 7.24 3.58 10.64
C TYR A 156 5.73 3.47 10.66
N VAL A 157 5.18 2.29 10.96
CA VAL A 157 3.75 1.99 10.89
C VAL A 157 3.24 1.56 12.26
N GLU A 158 2.35 2.36 12.84
CA GLU A 158 1.76 2.16 14.16
C GLU A 158 0.25 1.97 14.06
N HIS A 159 -0.27 1.00 14.82
CA HIS A 159 -1.68 0.63 14.83
C HIS A 159 -2.60 1.81 15.19
N LEU A 160 -3.66 2.01 14.39
CA LEU A 160 -4.67 3.07 14.53
C LEU A 160 -4.10 4.51 14.52
N LYS A 161 -2.85 4.68 14.09
CA LYS A 161 -2.23 5.98 13.86
C LYS A 161 -2.07 6.24 12.36
N ASN A 162 -1.06 5.67 11.75
CA ASN A 162 -0.83 5.73 10.31
C ASN A 162 -0.94 4.37 9.62
N GLY A 163 -1.33 3.35 10.37
CA GLY A 163 -1.57 2.01 9.85
C GLY A 163 -2.59 1.23 10.66
N TYR A 164 -3.02 0.12 10.11
CA TYR A 164 -3.87 -0.86 10.77
C TYR A 164 -3.14 -2.20 10.82
N LEU A 165 -2.84 -2.68 12.03
CA LEU A 165 -2.24 -4.00 12.19
C LEU A 165 -3.35 -5.04 12.26
N ILE A 166 -3.27 -6.04 11.41
CA ILE A 166 -4.17 -7.20 11.42
C ILE A 166 -3.42 -8.42 11.93
N SER A 167 -4.06 -9.21 12.77
CA SER A 167 -3.49 -10.46 13.28
C SER A 167 -3.70 -11.61 12.29
N ASP A 168 -4.75 -11.50 11.48
CA ASP A 168 -5.12 -12.51 10.51
C ASP A 168 -5.65 -11.83 9.23
N VAL A 169 -5.39 -12.44 8.08
CA VAL A 169 -5.78 -11.90 6.77
C VAL A 169 -7.30 -11.74 6.61
N THR A 170 -8.10 -12.46 7.38
CA THR A 170 -9.57 -12.31 7.41
C THR A 170 -10.04 -10.95 7.94
N GLU A 171 -9.16 -10.24 8.68
CA GLU A 171 -9.43 -8.88 9.17
C GLU A 171 -9.20 -7.81 8.09
N PHE A 172 -8.67 -8.18 6.93
CA PHE A 172 -8.29 -7.24 5.87
C PHE A 172 -9.46 -6.34 5.45
N SER A 173 -10.63 -6.90 5.17
CA SER A 173 -11.80 -6.12 4.73
C SER A 173 -12.18 -5.03 5.74
N LYS A 174 -12.18 -5.37 7.05
CA LYS A 174 -12.46 -4.41 8.12
C LYS A 174 -11.41 -3.27 8.14
N ALA A 175 -10.13 -3.61 8.03
CA ALA A 175 -9.05 -2.63 8.03
C ALA A 175 -9.07 -1.72 6.79
N ALA A 176 -9.42 -2.28 5.61
CA ALA A 176 -9.57 -1.54 4.38
C ALA A 176 -10.74 -0.54 4.45
N HIS A 177 -11.92 -0.97 4.91
CA HIS A 177 -13.07 -0.08 5.13
C HIS A 177 -12.77 1.04 6.13
N TYR A 178 -11.98 0.76 7.18
CA TYR A 178 -11.60 1.76 8.16
C TYR A 178 -10.89 2.97 7.54
N TYR A 179 -10.08 2.78 6.51
CA TYR A 179 -9.39 3.89 5.84
C TYR A 179 -10.08 4.35 4.55
N LEU A 180 -10.69 3.45 3.79
CA LEU A 180 -11.26 3.85 2.49
C LEU A 180 -12.61 4.53 2.64
N ASP A 181 -13.43 4.15 3.61
CA ASP A 181 -14.76 4.70 3.83
C ASP A 181 -14.78 5.82 4.86
N MET A 182 -13.86 5.81 5.83
CA MET A 182 -13.80 6.81 6.89
C MET A 182 -12.76 7.89 6.61
N LEU A 183 -13.16 8.92 5.89
CA LEU A 183 -12.29 10.05 5.54
C LEU A 183 -11.56 10.68 6.73
N LYS A 184 -12.22 10.73 7.90
CA LYS A 184 -11.61 11.24 9.13
C LYS A 184 -10.40 10.41 9.54
N GLU A 185 -10.50 9.10 9.51
CA GLU A 185 -9.44 8.18 9.92
C GLU A 185 -8.28 8.23 8.92
N TRP A 186 -8.59 8.32 7.62
CA TRP A 186 -7.58 8.53 6.60
C TRP A 186 -6.80 9.84 6.80
N ASN A 187 -7.51 10.95 7.10
CA ASN A 187 -6.88 12.24 7.34
C ASN A 187 -6.05 12.25 8.63
N GLN A 188 -6.47 11.53 9.67
CA GLN A 188 -5.68 11.37 10.90
C GLN A 188 -4.38 10.61 10.62
N ALA A 189 -4.44 9.55 9.82
CA ALA A 189 -3.26 8.81 9.38
C ALA A 189 -2.28 9.68 8.58
N LEU A 190 -2.79 10.56 7.71
CA LEU A 190 -1.98 11.56 7.00
C LEU A 190 -1.25 12.49 7.97
N VAL A 191 -1.97 13.07 8.95
CA VAL A 191 -1.38 13.99 9.95
C VAL A 191 -0.29 13.28 10.75
N TYR A 192 -0.59 12.07 11.23
CA TYR A 192 0.38 11.27 11.98
C TYR A 192 1.62 10.94 11.15
N SER A 193 1.46 10.59 9.89
CA SER A 193 2.57 10.35 8.96
C SER A 193 3.45 11.58 8.77
N ILE A 194 2.85 12.77 8.71
CA ILE A 194 3.60 14.05 8.63
C ILE A 194 4.46 14.24 9.88
N ASP A 195 3.92 13.99 11.06
CA ASP A 195 4.66 14.15 12.31
C ASP A 195 5.77 13.10 12.42
N LYS A 196 5.49 11.86 12.04
CA LYS A 196 6.48 10.77 12.00
C LYS A 196 7.68 11.12 11.12
N ILE A 197 7.45 11.72 9.95
CA ILE A 197 8.56 12.16 9.07
C ILE A 197 9.38 13.27 9.70
N LYS A 198 8.76 14.22 10.38
CA LYS A 198 9.50 15.26 11.09
C LYS A 198 10.47 14.67 12.12
N GLU A 199 10.14 13.51 12.67
CA GLU A 199 11.05 12.80 13.60
C GLU A 199 12.27 12.19 12.92
N HIS A 200 12.17 11.89 11.63
CA HIS A 200 13.23 11.28 10.83
C HIS A 200 13.94 12.27 9.89
N THR A 201 13.78 13.58 10.11
CA THR A 201 14.51 14.59 9.33
C THR A 201 16.00 14.57 9.67
N GLY A 202 16.85 14.90 8.68
CA GLY A 202 18.30 14.99 8.88
C GLY A 202 18.70 15.96 10.02
N GLN A 203 17.91 17.02 10.25
CA GLN A 203 18.15 17.95 11.35
C GLN A 203 17.98 17.27 12.73
N ARG A 204 16.89 16.52 12.95
CA ARG A 204 16.71 15.78 14.20
C ARG A 204 17.76 14.69 14.41
N PHE A 205 18.23 14.07 13.34
CA PHE A 205 19.37 13.15 13.44
C PHE A 205 20.62 13.86 13.93
N LEU A 206 20.93 15.05 13.39
CA LEU A 206 22.05 15.87 13.84
C LEU A 206 21.88 16.33 15.29
N ASP A 207 20.67 16.74 15.68
CA ASP A 207 20.36 17.16 17.06
C ASP A 207 20.58 16.00 18.05
N LYS A 208 20.10 14.79 17.72
CA LYS A 208 20.36 13.59 18.54
C LYS A 208 21.85 13.23 18.59
N LEU A 209 22.55 13.38 17.47
CA LEU A 209 24.00 13.13 17.43
C LEU A 209 24.77 14.11 18.32
N HIS A 210 24.43 15.42 18.27
CA HIS A 210 25.00 16.41 19.17
C HIS A 210 24.73 16.12 20.64
N GLN A 211 23.47 15.80 20.98
CA GLN A 211 23.12 15.40 22.34
C GLN A 211 23.92 14.18 22.81
N TRP A 212 24.10 13.19 21.96
CA TRP A 212 24.89 12.00 22.26
C TRP A 212 26.38 12.33 22.50
N ILE A 213 26.94 13.25 21.71
CA ILE A 213 28.32 13.70 21.88
C ILE A 213 28.47 14.42 23.21
N GLU A 214 27.53 15.28 23.57
CA GLU A 214 27.51 16.00 24.86
C GLU A 214 27.45 15.02 26.03
N GLU A 215 26.50 14.08 26.02
CA GLU A 215 26.37 13.05 27.06
C GLU A 215 27.66 12.22 27.24
N VAL A 216 28.36 11.87 26.17
CA VAL A 216 29.62 11.10 26.22
C VAL A 216 30.79 11.94 26.71
N THR A 217 30.78 13.25 26.43
CA THR A 217 31.84 14.19 26.90
C THR A 217 31.68 14.55 28.37
N ASP A 218 30.44 14.71 28.86
CA ASP A 218 30.15 15.01 30.26
C ASP A 218 30.44 13.85 31.23
N VAL A 219 30.43 12.60 30.74
CA VAL A 219 30.78 11.41 31.56
C VAL A 219 32.30 11.29 31.79
N LYS A 220 33.14 12.10 31.10
CA LYS A 220 34.60 12.05 31.23
C LYS A 220 35.19 13.21 32.04
N GLY A 221 34.38 14.07 32.62
CA GLY A 221 34.76 15.12 33.57
C GLY A 221 34.51 14.70 34.99
#